data_5fe1c6585c4733a3f94d1ac6bccacc0b
#
_entry.id   5fe1c6585c4733a3f94d1ac6bccacc0b
#
_cell.length_a   1.000
_cell.length_b   1.000
_cell.length_c   1.000
_cell.angle_alpha   90.00
_cell.angle_beta   90.00
_cell.angle_gamma   90.00
#
_symmetry.space_group_name_H-M   'P 1'
#
loop_
_entity.id
_entity.type
_entity.pdbx_description
1 polymer ?
#
loop_
_entity_poly.entity_id
_entity_poly.type
_entity_poly.pdbx_seq_one_letter_code
_entity_poly.pdbx_strand_id
1 'polypeptide(L)'
;MKISSKLRTRAIFTLLGLALIGWLVWPSDPPKAILKAPVTREDIAQTVLASGVLQAVEQVDVGAQVSGQVTKLAVEAGDRVKKGDLLAEIDPLIAQNNLKTAEAELASNRAQLKIKQAQLKQYQLAWQRQSQMFRQEASSRADLESAEAQLAVTRADLQSSQANIDNAIIKVERAKTELGYTKILAPMDGTVITIVTRQGQTLAASQTVPTVLKLADLDTMTVKAQISEADVTKVKAGMPVYFTLIGDPDTRYQGKLRAVELAPTNINDQAATGTTTSNAAVYYYALFDVPNPDHTLRVAMTTQVTIVLGERKQVLTVPQTALGKSLGENEYEVTVIKDDETTETRHIKTGMKDEIRIEVVSGLDEKEQVQLNHGAPAAQDDVAVML
;
A
#
# COMPACT_ATOMS: atom_id res chain seq x y z
N MET A 1 61.29 71.92 -33.69
CA MET A 1 62.11 71.19 -32.72
C MET A 1 62.54 69.86 -33.30
N LYS A 2 63.82 69.74 -33.75
CA LYS A 2 64.36 68.48 -34.34
C LYS A 2 64.81 67.56 -33.19
N ILE A 3 64.04 66.47 -32.94
CA ILE A 3 64.38 65.45 -31.94
C ILE A 3 65.58 64.67 -32.51
N SER A 4 66.72 64.70 -31.77
CA SER A 4 68.00 64.10 -32.21
C SER A 4 67.85 62.58 -32.44
N SER A 5 68.47 62.06 -33.49
CA SER A 5 68.43 60.66 -33.95
C SER A 5 68.92 59.69 -32.82
N LYS A 6 69.74 60.08 -31.90
CA LYS A 6 70.21 59.28 -30.74
C LYS A 6 69.14 59.02 -29.68
N LEU A 7 68.06 59.83 -29.59
CA LEU A 7 66.99 59.66 -28.65
C LEU A 7 66.01 58.64 -29.19
N ARG A 8 65.77 58.60 -30.50
CA ARG A 8 64.90 57.61 -31.21
C ARG A 8 65.45 56.20 -31.12
N THR A 9 66.79 56.05 -31.31
CA THR A 9 67.38 54.70 -31.23
C THR A 9 67.32 54.13 -29.79
N ARG A 10 67.53 54.97 -28.76
CA ARG A 10 67.41 54.53 -27.33
C ARG A 10 65.97 54.16 -26.99
N ALA A 11 65.00 54.90 -27.45
CA ALA A 11 63.58 54.57 -27.23
C ALA A 11 63.15 53.26 -27.92
N ILE A 12 63.67 52.95 -29.11
CA ILE A 12 63.42 51.67 -29.82
C ILE A 12 64.04 50.49 -29.05
N PHE A 13 65.25 50.62 -28.55
CA PHE A 13 65.91 49.58 -27.76
C PHE A 13 65.22 49.33 -26.40
N THR A 14 64.73 50.38 -25.72
CA THR A 14 63.93 50.20 -24.50
C THR A 14 62.56 49.55 -24.75
N LEU A 15 61.91 49.91 -25.85
CA LEU A 15 60.64 49.26 -26.24
C LEU A 15 60.83 47.79 -26.64
N LEU A 16 61.92 47.47 -27.35
CA LEU A 16 62.26 46.08 -27.68
C LEU A 16 62.63 45.25 -26.43
N GLY A 17 63.36 45.88 -25.47
CA GLY A 17 63.67 45.26 -24.21
C GLY A 17 62.40 44.96 -23.36
N LEU A 18 61.49 45.93 -23.30
CA LEU A 18 60.18 45.73 -22.63
C LEU A 18 59.27 44.64 -23.30
N ALA A 19 59.32 44.59 -24.65
CA ALA A 19 58.61 43.56 -25.41
C ALA A 19 59.20 42.16 -25.17
N LEU A 20 60.57 42.07 -25.08
CA LEU A 20 61.26 40.81 -24.79
C LEU A 20 60.99 40.34 -23.33
N ILE A 21 60.96 41.27 -22.36
CA ILE A 21 60.62 40.97 -20.99
C ILE A 21 59.13 40.58 -20.88
N GLY A 22 58.24 41.25 -21.60
CA GLY A 22 56.81 40.88 -21.66
C GLY A 22 56.56 39.50 -22.24
N TRP A 23 57.37 39.10 -23.27
CA TRP A 23 57.31 37.77 -23.85
C TRP A 23 57.92 36.69 -22.94
N LEU A 24 58.93 37.02 -22.14
CA LEU A 24 59.56 36.11 -21.16
C LEU A 24 58.73 35.93 -19.88
N VAL A 25 57.87 36.90 -19.54
CA VAL A 25 57.02 36.91 -18.34
C VAL A 25 55.58 36.52 -18.71
N TRP A 26 55.29 36.17 -19.99
CA TRP A 26 53.97 35.71 -20.34
C TRP A 26 53.67 34.47 -19.53
N PRO A 27 52.64 34.49 -18.70
CA PRO A 27 52.32 33.33 -17.89
C PRO A 27 51.98 32.17 -18.77
N SER A 28 52.83 31.15 -18.78
CA SER A 28 52.46 29.84 -19.35
C SER A 28 51.29 29.36 -18.52
N ASP A 29 50.17 29.05 -19.17
CA ASP A 29 49.05 28.43 -18.50
C ASP A 29 49.56 27.26 -17.64
N PRO A 30 49.24 27.19 -16.36
CA PRO A 30 49.67 26.06 -15.53
C PRO A 30 49.17 24.78 -16.19
N PRO A 31 49.99 23.71 -16.24
CA PRO A 31 49.56 22.45 -16.79
C PRO A 31 48.23 22.06 -16.11
N LYS A 32 47.19 21.85 -16.92
CA LYS A 32 45.89 21.39 -16.42
C LYS A 32 46.14 20.13 -15.61
N ALA A 33 45.89 20.17 -14.31
CA ALA A 33 46.07 19.01 -13.46
C ALA A 33 45.16 17.89 -14.00
N ILE A 34 45.76 16.83 -14.50
CA ILE A 34 45.04 15.65 -14.99
C ILE A 34 44.51 14.93 -13.76
N LEU A 35 43.22 15.02 -13.52
CA LEU A 35 42.59 14.23 -12.48
C LEU A 35 42.57 12.79 -12.92
N LYS A 36 42.98 11.88 -12.04
CA LYS A 36 43.13 10.47 -12.30
C LYS A 36 42.44 9.65 -11.20
N ALA A 37 41.92 8.51 -11.58
CA ALA A 37 41.34 7.54 -10.67
C ALA A 37 41.93 6.14 -10.94
N PRO A 38 42.18 5.35 -9.89
CA PRO A 38 42.63 3.97 -10.05
C PRO A 38 41.52 3.05 -10.50
N VAL A 39 41.85 2.07 -11.32
CA VAL A 39 40.99 0.91 -11.60
C VAL A 39 41.04 -0.02 -10.41
N THR A 40 39.92 -0.22 -9.73
CA THR A 40 39.84 -1.01 -8.50
C THR A 40 38.85 -2.17 -8.67
N ARG A 41 39.09 -3.25 -7.90
CA ARG A 41 38.07 -4.31 -7.79
C ARG A 41 37.14 -3.97 -6.62
N GLU A 42 35.86 -3.85 -6.97
CA GLU A 42 34.82 -3.55 -5.98
C GLU A 42 33.54 -4.28 -6.32
N ASP A 43 32.64 -4.32 -5.35
CA ASP A 43 31.30 -4.83 -5.57
C ASP A 43 30.47 -3.72 -6.23
N ILE A 44 29.77 -4.05 -7.31
CA ILE A 44 28.86 -3.14 -7.99
C ILE A 44 27.44 -3.68 -7.95
N ALA A 45 26.48 -2.85 -7.62
CA ALA A 45 25.07 -3.21 -7.61
C ALA A 45 24.25 -2.17 -8.38
N GLN A 46 23.46 -2.66 -9.31
CA GLN A 46 22.45 -1.83 -9.96
C GLN A 46 21.22 -1.81 -9.09
N THR A 47 20.82 -0.63 -8.65
CA THR A 47 19.72 -0.45 -7.70
C THR A 47 18.68 0.51 -8.23
N VAL A 48 17.44 0.36 -7.73
CA VAL A 48 16.36 1.34 -7.89
C VAL A 48 16.02 1.88 -6.51
N LEU A 49 16.07 3.20 -6.37
CA LEU A 49 15.68 3.91 -5.16
C LEU A 49 14.20 4.25 -5.23
N ALA A 50 13.50 4.04 -4.13
CA ALA A 50 12.08 4.32 -3.99
C ALA A 50 11.74 4.84 -2.59
N SER A 51 10.81 5.75 -2.49
CA SER A 51 10.22 6.11 -1.20
C SER A 51 9.10 5.14 -0.86
N GLY A 52 9.03 4.68 0.37
CA GLY A 52 8.00 3.75 0.83
C GLY A 52 7.33 4.20 2.12
N VAL A 53 6.19 3.58 2.40
CA VAL A 53 5.45 3.77 3.65
C VAL A 53 5.15 2.39 4.25
N LEU A 54 5.40 2.27 5.55
CA LEU A 54 5.07 1.08 6.33
C LEU A 54 3.57 1.01 6.59
N GLN A 55 2.98 -0.15 6.31
CA GLN A 55 1.60 -0.48 6.64
C GLN A 55 1.56 -1.81 7.38
N ALA A 56 0.55 -2.05 8.17
CA ALA A 56 0.30 -3.39 8.70
C ALA A 56 -0.13 -4.33 7.57
N VAL A 57 0.19 -5.63 7.68
CA VAL A 57 -0.26 -6.64 6.70
C VAL A 57 -1.77 -6.70 6.64
N GLU A 58 -2.43 -6.72 7.79
CA GLU A 58 -3.87 -6.62 7.93
C GLU A 58 -4.23 -5.43 8.82
N GLN A 59 -5.13 -4.59 8.33
CA GLN A 59 -5.70 -3.48 9.08
C GLN A 59 -7.20 -3.44 8.82
N VAL A 60 -7.98 -3.33 9.90
CA VAL A 60 -9.45 -3.26 9.83
C VAL A 60 -9.95 -2.04 10.60
N ASP A 61 -10.80 -1.28 9.95
CA ASP A 61 -11.55 -0.19 10.56
C ASP A 61 -12.81 -0.78 11.20
N VAL A 62 -12.82 -0.89 12.53
CA VAL A 62 -13.96 -1.42 13.27
C VAL A 62 -14.99 -0.32 13.45
N GLY A 63 -16.15 -0.52 12.82
CA GLY A 63 -17.24 0.45 12.81
C GLY A 63 -18.45 0.01 13.63
N ALA A 64 -19.34 0.96 13.94
CA ALA A 64 -20.61 0.71 14.60
C ALA A 64 -21.70 0.42 13.55
N GLN A 65 -22.44 -0.70 13.74
CA GLN A 65 -23.55 -1.09 12.86
C GLN A 65 -24.90 -0.54 13.32
N VAL A 66 -24.98 -0.03 14.55
CA VAL A 66 -26.18 0.58 15.12
C VAL A 66 -25.88 1.98 15.62
N SER A 67 -26.89 2.84 15.58
CA SER A 67 -26.80 4.19 16.13
C SER A 67 -27.04 4.18 17.63
N GLY A 68 -26.33 5.01 18.38
CA GLY A 68 -26.49 5.15 19.81
C GLY A 68 -25.28 5.81 20.48
N GLN A 69 -25.36 6.03 21.78
CA GLN A 69 -24.25 6.57 22.56
C GLN A 69 -23.29 5.46 22.98
N VAL A 70 -21.98 5.68 22.85
CA VAL A 70 -20.96 4.77 23.37
C VAL A 70 -20.95 4.88 24.90
N THR A 71 -21.43 3.85 25.58
CA THR A 71 -21.50 3.79 27.04
C THR A 71 -20.19 3.38 27.67
N LYS A 72 -19.46 2.48 27.00
CA LYS A 72 -18.20 1.95 27.48
C LYS A 72 -17.22 1.72 26.34
N LEU A 73 -15.97 2.07 26.57
CA LEU A 73 -14.84 1.67 25.77
C LEU A 73 -14.01 0.70 26.62
N ALA A 74 -13.82 -0.52 26.13
CA ALA A 74 -13.21 -1.60 26.92
C ALA A 74 -11.71 -1.73 26.69
N VAL A 75 -11.16 -0.97 25.74
CA VAL A 75 -9.75 -1.04 25.30
C VAL A 75 -9.15 0.34 25.16
N GLU A 76 -7.81 0.41 25.22
CA GLU A 76 -7.01 1.61 24.98
C GLU A 76 -6.14 1.43 23.73
N ALA A 77 -5.61 2.55 23.18
CA ALA A 77 -4.67 2.49 22.07
C ALA A 77 -3.36 1.82 22.53
N GLY A 78 -2.92 0.81 21.80
CA GLY A 78 -1.79 -0.03 22.13
C GLY A 78 -2.15 -1.39 22.71
N ASP A 79 -3.41 -1.61 23.10
CA ASP A 79 -3.85 -2.90 23.66
C ASP A 79 -3.86 -3.99 22.59
N ARG A 80 -3.43 -5.19 22.97
CA ARG A 80 -3.51 -6.39 22.15
C ARG A 80 -4.82 -7.13 22.45
N VAL A 81 -5.60 -7.39 21.42
CA VAL A 81 -6.92 -8.03 21.52
C VAL A 81 -6.98 -9.28 20.65
N LYS A 82 -7.83 -10.22 21.03
CA LYS A 82 -8.15 -11.43 20.28
C LYS A 82 -9.49 -11.29 19.59
N LYS A 83 -9.68 -12.03 18.53
CA LYS A 83 -10.96 -12.12 17.84
C LYS A 83 -12.08 -12.48 18.80
N GLY A 84 -13.13 -11.65 18.83
CA GLY A 84 -14.28 -11.82 19.72
C GLY A 84 -14.19 -11.03 21.03
N ASP A 85 -13.07 -10.41 21.37
CA ASP A 85 -12.96 -9.56 22.55
C ASP A 85 -13.84 -8.32 22.43
N LEU A 86 -14.40 -7.86 23.54
CA LEU A 86 -15.23 -6.67 23.58
C LEU A 86 -14.37 -5.41 23.47
N LEU A 87 -14.64 -4.62 22.45
CA LEU A 87 -13.93 -3.35 22.18
C LEU A 87 -14.70 -2.14 22.73
N ALA A 88 -16.00 -2.09 22.43
CA ALA A 88 -16.87 -1.00 22.86
C ALA A 88 -18.30 -1.48 23.04
N GLU A 89 -19.09 -0.75 23.81
CA GLU A 89 -20.51 -0.99 24.04
C GLU A 89 -21.31 0.28 23.74
N ILE A 90 -22.33 0.15 22.91
CA ILE A 90 -23.31 1.19 22.59
C ILE A 90 -24.51 0.97 23.52
N ASP A 91 -25.21 2.04 23.90
CA ASP A 91 -26.40 1.96 24.78
C ASP A 91 -27.39 0.90 24.24
N PRO A 92 -27.58 -0.22 24.98
CA PRO A 92 -28.41 -1.32 24.50
C PRO A 92 -29.90 -1.13 24.84
N LEU A 93 -30.29 -0.04 25.51
CA LEU A 93 -31.64 0.10 26.11
C LEU A 93 -32.74 -0.01 25.04
N ILE A 94 -32.59 0.65 23.90
CA ILE A 94 -33.57 0.63 22.82
C ILE A 94 -33.65 -0.79 22.23
N ALA A 95 -32.50 -1.39 21.91
CA ALA A 95 -32.45 -2.74 21.36
C ALA A 95 -33.01 -3.80 22.32
N GLN A 96 -32.73 -3.67 23.62
CA GLN A 96 -33.32 -4.55 24.64
C GLN A 96 -34.83 -4.42 24.72
N ASN A 97 -35.38 -3.20 24.66
CA ASN A 97 -36.82 -2.97 24.65
C ASN A 97 -37.47 -3.54 23.38
N ASN A 98 -36.84 -3.39 22.22
CA ASN A 98 -37.30 -3.98 20.96
C ASN A 98 -37.32 -5.51 21.05
N LEU A 99 -36.32 -6.13 21.66
CA LEU A 99 -36.27 -7.57 21.86
C LEU A 99 -37.41 -8.03 22.78
N LYS A 100 -37.61 -7.36 23.92
CA LYS A 100 -38.73 -7.68 24.87
C LYS A 100 -40.08 -7.55 24.18
N THR A 101 -40.28 -6.54 23.35
CA THR A 101 -41.53 -6.36 22.59
C THR A 101 -41.75 -7.52 21.59
N ALA A 102 -40.72 -7.92 20.82
CA ALA A 102 -40.80 -9.04 19.91
C ALA A 102 -41.06 -10.38 20.65
N GLU A 103 -40.45 -10.61 21.81
CA GLU A 103 -40.66 -11.77 22.63
C GLU A 103 -42.12 -11.82 23.18
N ALA A 104 -42.68 -10.67 23.59
CA ALA A 104 -44.07 -10.56 24.03
C ALA A 104 -45.06 -10.86 22.86
N GLU A 105 -44.78 -10.36 21.67
CA GLU A 105 -45.59 -10.69 20.45
C GLU A 105 -45.55 -12.18 20.15
N LEU A 106 -44.37 -12.83 20.21
CA LEU A 106 -44.21 -14.27 20.03
C LEU A 106 -45.02 -15.04 21.10
N ALA A 107 -44.97 -14.62 22.35
CA ALA A 107 -45.74 -15.24 23.44
C ALA A 107 -47.28 -15.13 23.18
N SER A 108 -47.73 -13.96 22.72
CA SER A 108 -49.15 -13.75 22.33
C SER A 108 -49.56 -14.68 21.19
N ASN A 109 -48.79 -14.78 20.12
CA ASN A 109 -49.08 -15.65 18.99
C ASN A 109 -49.08 -17.13 19.39
N ARG A 110 -48.20 -17.56 20.29
CA ARG A 110 -48.22 -18.91 20.88
C ARG A 110 -49.49 -19.18 21.70
N ALA A 111 -49.97 -18.19 22.44
CA ALA A 111 -51.23 -18.31 23.17
C ALA A 111 -52.42 -18.44 22.20
N GLN A 112 -52.44 -17.65 21.13
CA GLN A 112 -53.43 -17.71 20.07
C GLN A 112 -53.48 -19.10 19.37
N LEU A 113 -52.29 -19.67 19.10
CA LEU A 113 -52.22 -21.05 18.55
C LEU A 113 -52.86 -22.07 19.51
N LYS A 114 -52.65 -21.98 20.82
CA LYS A 114 -53.28 -22.87 21.79
C LYS A 114 -54.81 -22.77 21.72
N ILE A 115 -55.35 -21.55 21.57
CA ILE A 115 -56.82 -21.35 21.41
C ILE A 115 -57.29 -22.04 20.14
N LYS A 116 -56.59 -21.86 19.01
CA LYS A 116 -56.95 -22.52 17.72
C LYS A 116 -56.83 -24.05 17.80
N GLN A 117 -55.85 -24.57 18.50
CA GLN A 117 -55.70 -26.01 18.76
C GLN A 117 -56.89 -26.56 19.57
N ALA A 118 -57.37 -25.84 20.61
CA ALA A 118 -58.54 -26.22 21.40
C ALA A 118 -59.81 -26.19 20.54
N GLN A 119 -60.00 -25.16 19.66
CA GLN A 119 -61.08 -25.05 18.72
C GLN A 119 -61.08 -26.22 17.73
N LEU A 120 -59.88 -26.54 17.17
CA LEU A 120 -59.73 -27.67 16.26
C LEU A 120 -60.20 -28.98 16.90
N LYS A 121 -59.77 -29.24 18.16
CA LYS A 121 -60.23 -30.44 18.88
C LYS A 121 -61.74 -30.47 19.07
N GLN A 122 -62.38 -29.33 19.41
CA GLN A 122 -63.82 -29.20 19.52
C GLN A 122 -64.54 -29.57 18.24
N TYR A 123 -64.15 -28.95 17.09
CA TYR A 123 -64.81 -29.21 15.80
C TYR A 123 -64.49 -30.60 15.25
N GLN A 124 -63.34 -31.16 15.54
CA GLN A 124 -62.98 -32.51 15.21
C GLN A 124 -63.87 -33.52 15.89
N LEU A 125 -64.16 -33.32 17.21
CA LEU A 125 -65.12 -34.16 17.93
C LEU A 125 -66.54 -33.94 17.48
N ALA A 126 -66.93 -32.74 17.08
CA ALA A 126 -68.27 -32.44 16.50
C ALA A 126 -68.47 -33.16 15.18
N TRP A 127 -67.46 -33.06 14.28
CA TRP A 127 -67.48 -33.78 13.03
C TRP A 127 -67.57 -35.32 13.19
N GLN A 128 -66.83 -35.88 14.13
CA GLN A 128 -66.87 -37.33 14.41
C GLN A 128 -68.21 -37.74 14.89
N ARG A 129 -68.86 -37.01 15.79
CA ARG A 129 -70.24 -37.30 16.22
C ARG A 129 -71.24 -37.23 15.03
N GLN A 130 -71.18 -36.16 14.24
CA GLN A 130 -72.06 -35.94 13.10
C GLN A 130 -71.90 -37.03 12.02
N SER A 131 -70.68 -37.45 11.73
CA SER A 131 -70.31 -38.54 10.84
C SER A 131 -70.87 -39.89 11.35
N GLN A 132 -70.86 -40.15 12.64
CA GLN A 132 -71.44 -41.35 13.24
C GLN A 132 -72.96 -41.35 13.18
N MET A 133 -73.62 -40.22 13.48
CA MET A 133 -75.07 -40.06 13.39
C MET A 133 -75.56 -40.21 11.93
N PHE A 134 -74.81 -39.65 10.97
CA PHE A 134 -75.16 -39.80 9.54
C PHE A 134 -75.09 -41.28 9.08
N ARG A 135 -74.05 -42.00 9.52
CA ARG A 135 -73.94 -43.43 9.26
C ARG A 135 -75.12 -44.29 9.83
N GLN A 136 -75.74 -43.79 10.91
CA GLN A 136 -76.85 -44.39 11.58
C GLN A 136 -78.23 -43.85 11.09
N GLU A 137 -78.25 -43.10 9.95
CA GLU A 137 -79.36 -42.39 9.38
C GLU A 137 -80.08 -41.42 10.36
N ALA A 138 -79.41 -40.97 11.39
CA ALA A 138 -79.91 -40.07 12.43
C ALA A 138 -79.55 -38.58 12.21
N SER A 139 -79.01 -38.20 11.06
CA SER A 139 -78.67 -36.84 10.70
C SER A 139 -78.75 -36.58 9.22
N SER A 140 -78.93 -35.31 8.80
CA SER A 140 -78.98 -34.91 7.41
C SER A 140 -77.57 -34.80 6.78
N ARG A 141 -77.54 -34.94 5.47
CA ARG A 141 -76.33 -34.76 4.69
C ARG A 141 -75.80 -33.30 4.82
N ALA A 142 -76.65 -32.32 4.89
CA ALA A 142 -76.35 -30.92 5.06
C ALA A 142 -75.63 -30.65 6.38
N ASP A 143 -76.02 -31.32 7.49
CA ASP A 143 -75.38 -31.18 8.77
C ASP A 143 -73.99 -31.78 8.79
N LEU A 144 -73.75 -32.92 8.08
CA LEU A 144 -72.41 -33.49 7.98
C LEU A 144 -71.50 -32.59 7.13
N GLU A 145 -71.97 -32.10 5.97
CA GLU A 145 -71.17 -31.15 5.14
C GLU A 145 -70.84 -29.86 5.89
N SER A 146 -71.73 -29.31 6.69
CA SER A 146 -71.52 -28.16 7.52
C SER A 146 -70.44 -28.42 8.57
N ALA A 147 -70.45 -29.56 9.31
CA ALA A 147 -69.42 -29.93 10.27
C ALA A 147 -68.07 -30.16 9.60
N GLU A 148 -68.04 -30.73 8.42
CA GLU A 148 -66.80 -30.91 7.64
C GLU A 148 -66.20 -29.58 7.18
N ALA A 149 -67.06 -28.68 6.65
CA ALA A 149 -66.62 -27.34 6.25
C ALA A 149 -66.02 -26.55 7.45
N GLN A 150 -66.68 -26.61 8.62
CA GLN A 150 -66.19 -25.93 9.83
C GLN A 150 -64.87 -26.51 10.33
N LEU A 151 -64.66 -27.82 10.24
CA LEU A 151 -63.38 -28.47 10.55
C LEU A 151 -62.27 -28.04 9.57
N ALA A 152 -62.57 -27.95 8.27
CA ALA A 152 -61.63 -27.52 7.24
C ALA A 152 -61.22 -26.07 7.45
N VAL A 153 -62.14 -25.15 7.75
CA VAL A 153 -61.83 -23.73 8.08
C VAL A 153 -60.94 -23.66 9.30
N THR A 154 -61.24 -24.41 10.37
CA THR A 154 -60.45 -24.38 11.58
C THR A 154 -59.03 -24.94 11.40
N ARG A 155 -58.85 -25.93 10.51
CA ARG A 155 -57.51 -26.39 10.11
C ARG A 155 -56.70 -25.32 9.39
N ALA A 156 -57.34 -24.59 8.45
CA ALA A 156 -56.70 -23.48 7.75
C ALA A 156 -56.35 -22.36 8.70
N ASP A 157 -57.21 -22.03 9.68
CA ASP A 157 -56.93 -21.06 10.73
C ASP A 157 -55.72 -21.45 11.60
N LEU A 158 -55.60 -22.74 11.95
CA LEU A 158 -54.46 -23.25 12.71
C LEU A 158 -53.15 -23.09 11.91
N GLN A 159 -53.15 -23.41 10.61
CA GLN A 159 -52.04 -23.24 9.71
C GLN A 159 -51.61 -21.75 9.63
N SER A 160 -52.61 -20.85 9.51
CA SER A 160 -52.35 -19.39 9.54
C SER A 160 -51.72 -18.93 10.86
N SER A 161 -52.23 -19.45 12.00
CA SER A 161 -51.68 -19.14 13.31
C SER A 161 -50.24 -19.66 13.45
N GLN A 162 -49.90 -20.80 12.87
CA GLN A 162 -48.54 -21.31 12.83
C GLN A 162 -47.62 -20.38 12.02
N ALA A 163 -48.05 -19.92 10.86
CA ALA A 163 -47.29 -18.98 10.04
C ALA A 163 -47.04 -17.64 10.78
N ASN A 164 -48.01 -17.18 11.59
CA ASN A 164 -47.83 -15.99 12.41
C ASN A 164 -46.74 -16.18 13.50
N ILE A 165 -46.64 -17.40 14.08
CA ILE A 165 -45.56 -17.73 15.01
C ILE A 165 -44.20 -17.70 14.33
N ASP A 166 -44.11 -18.30 13.13
CA ASP A 166 -42.84 -18.33 12.36
C ASP A 166 -42.37 -16.91 12.04
N ASN A 167 -43.30 -16.03 11.63
CA ASN A 167 -43.01 -14.60 11.46
C ASN A 167 -42.56 -13.91 12.75
N ALA A 168 -43.20 -14.23 13.89
CA ALA A 168 -42.80 -13.65 15.18
C ALA A 168 -41.42 -14.16 15.65
N ILE A 169 -41.05 -15.40 15.36
CA ILE A 169 -39.72 -15.96 15.61
C ILE A 169 -38.66 -15.15 14.84
N ILE A 170 -38.89 -14.89 13.55
CA ILE A 170 -37.99 -14.10 12.72
C ILE A 170 -37.79 -12.67 13.31
N LYS A 171 -38.87 -12.05 13.81
CA LYS A 171 -38.79 -10.74 14.49
C LYS A 171 -37.94 -10.79 15.74
N VAL A 172 -38.05 -11.84 16.55
CA VAL A 172 -37.22 -12.04 17.76
C VAL A 172 -35.75 -12.21 17.39
N GLU A 173 -35.45 -13.02 16.36
CA GLU A 173 -34.09 -13.24 15.90
C GLU A 173 -33.45 -11.95 15.36
N ARG A 174 -34.22 -11.16 14.61
CA ARG A 174 -33.79 -9.84 14.15
C ARG A 174 -33.48 -8.91 15.34
N ALA A 175 -34.35 -8.80 16.32
CA ALA A 175 -34.14 -7.98 17.50
C ALA A 175 -32.94 -8.45 18.34
N LYS A 176 -32.68 -9.77 18.42
CA LYS A 176 -31.47 -10.32 19.05
C LYS A 176 -30.20 -9.92 18.30
N THR A 177 -30.22 -9.95 16.99
CA THR A 177 -29.09 -9.53 16.15
C THR A 177 -28.82 -8.05 16.30
N GLU A 178 -29.86 -7.20 16.32
CA GLU A 178 -29.74 -5.76 16.56
C GLU A 178 -29.16 -5.47 17.96
N LEU A 179 -29.56 -6.23 18.99
CA LEU A 179 -28.96 -6.17 20.33
C LEU A 179 -27.49 -6.63 20.30
N GLY A 180 -27.17 -7.66 19.50
CA GLY A 180 -25.78 -8.11 19.31
C GLY A 180 -24.87 -7.02 18.75
N TYR A 181 -25.36 -6.20 17.85
CA TYR A 181 -24.62 -5.09 17.23
C TYR A 181 -24.32 -3.93 18.20
N THR A 182 -24.98 -3.87 19.37
CA THR A 182 -24.63 -2.90 20.41
C THR A 182 -23.29 -3.23 21.08
N LYS A 183 -22.82 -4.47 20.98
CA LYS A 183 -21.49 -4.90 21.43
C LYS A 183 -20.56 -4.98 20.25
N ILE A 184 -19.57 -4.10 20.23
CA ILE A 184 -18.57 -4.07 19.17
C ILE A 184 -17.43 -5.00 19.56
N LEU A 185 -17.28 -6.09 18.81
CA LEU A 185 -16.29 -7.13 19.07
C LEU A 185 -15.15 -7.05 18.04
N ALA A 186 -13.96 -7.52 18.43
CA ALA A 186 -12.80 -7.60 17.54
C ALA A 186 -13.05 -8.62 16.41
N PRO A 187 -12.93 -8.23 15.14
CA PRO A 187 -13.11 -9.14 14.00
C PRO A 187 -11.92 -10.07 13.77
N MET A 188 -10.74 -9.67 14.26
CA MET A 188 -9.46 -10.38 14.11
C MET A 188 -8.59 -10.20 15.36
N ASP A 189 -7.55 -11.01 15.46
CA ASP A 189 -6.48 -10.79 16.43
C ASP A 189 -5.63 -9.60 15.98
N GLY A 190 -5.15 -8.78 16.92
CA GLY A 190 -4.33 -7.63 16.56
C GLY A 190 -4.16 -6.62 17.69
N THR A 191 -3.57 -5.49 17.36
CA THR A 191 -3.34 -4.37 18.28
C THR A 191 -4.22 -3.18 17.90
N VAL A 192 -4.77 -2.48 18.87
CA VAL A 192 -5.53 -1.24 18.68
C VAL A 192 -4.56 -0.12 18.30
N ILE A 193 -4.60 0.33 17.04
CA ILE A 193 -3.71 1.40 16.56
C ILE A 193 -4.20 2.76 17.06
N THR A 194 -5.49 3.01 16.90
CA THR A 194 -6.11 4.29 17.25
C THR A 194 -7.58 4.12 17.59
N ILE A 195 -8.05 4.96 18.48
CA ILE A 195 -9.45 5.06 18.86
C ILE A 195 -9.98 6.38 18.31
N VAL A 196 -10.97 6.28 17.41
CA VAL A 196 -11.57 7.42 16.72
C VAL A 196 -12.71 8.01 17.55
N THR A 197 -13.47 7.14 18.25
CA THR A 197 -14.67 7.51 18.98
C THR A 197 -14.43 7.48 20.49
N ARG A 198 -14.90 8.50 21.20
CA ARG A 198 -14.76 8.60 22.65
C ARG A 198 -15.98 8.05 23.39
N GLN A 199 -15.79 7.58 24.62
CA GLN A 199 -16.90 7.25 25.51
C GLN A 199 -17.80 8.47 25.71
N GLY A 200 -19.11 8.27 25.68
CA GLY A 200 -20.12 9.33 25.76
C GLY A 200 -20.50 9.95 24.42
N GLN A 201 -19.76 9.68 23.34
CA GLN A 201 -20.07 10.17 22.01
C GLN A 201 -21.24 9.40 21.40
N THR A 202 -22.13 10.13 20.69
CA THR A 202 -23.25 9.52 19.98
C THR A 202 -22.84 9.23 18.53
N LEU A 203 -23.09 8.01 18.09
CA LEU A 203 -22.83 7.53 16.74
C LEU A 203 -24.12 7.49 15.93
N ALA A 204 -24.06 7.91 14.67
CA ALA A 204 -25.16 7.83 13.72
C ALA A 204 -24.75 6.92 12.55
N ALA A 205 -25.27 5.68 12.54
CA ALA A 205 -24.95 4.66 11.55
C ALA A 205 -25.93 4.64 10.36
N SER A 206 -26.75 5.68 10.18
CA SER A 206 -27.82 5.69 9.19
C SER A 206 -27.38 5.99 7.76
N GLN A 207 -26.28 6.71 7.57
CA GLN A 207 -25.76 7.08 6.25
C GLN A 207 -24.40 6.47 5.93
N THR A 208 -23.49 6.49 6.89
CA THR A 208 -22.15 5.89 6.79
C THR A 208 -21.84 5.14 8.07
N VAL A 209 -21.12 4.05 7.97
CA VAL A 209 -20.67 3.29 9.14
C VAL A 209 -19.57 4.08 9.84
N PRO A 210 -19.83 4.67 11.05
CA PRO A 210 -18.82 5.43 11.75
C PRO A 210 -17.75 4.49 12.32
N THR A 211 -16.48 4.78 12.02
CA THR A 211 -15.34 4.04 12.59
C THR A 211 -15.22 4.34 14.08
N VAL A 212 -15.14 3.29 14.91
CA VAL A 212 -14.95 3.39 16.37
C VAL A 212 -13.47 3.36 16.71
N LEU A 213 -12.76 2.38 16.17
CA LEU A 213 -11.32 2.21 16.34
C LEU A 213 -10.72 1.46 15.14
N LYS A 214 -9.38 1.45 15.05
CA LYS A 214 -8.64 0.72 14.04
C LYS A 214 -7.81 -0.38 14.69
N LEU A 215 -7.92 -1.60 14.16
CA LEU A 215 -7.12 -2.75 14.55
C LEU A 215 -6.12 -3.07 13.44
N ALA A 216 -4.94 -3.52 13.82
CA ALA A 216 -3.96 -4.04 12.87
C ALA A 216 -3.13 -5.17 13.47
N ASP A 217 -2.69 -6.06 12.60
CA ASP A 217 -1.60 -6.98 12.89
C ASP A 217 -0.27 -6.25 12.71
N LEU A 218 0.48 -6.06 13.81
CA LEU A 218 1.78 -5.39 13.83
C LEU A 218 2.95 -6.36 13.88
N ASP A 219 2.73 -7.66 13.97
CA ASP A 219 3.79 -8.68 14.03
C ASP A 219 4.55 -8.76 12.68
N THR A 220 3.84 -8.44 11.58
CA THR A 220 4.43 -8.31 10.25
C THR A 220 4.00 -7.00 9.60
N MET A 221 4.97 -6.28 9.04
CA MET A 221 4.71 -5.03 8.34
C MET A 221 4.91 -5.19 6.84
N THR A 222 4.05 -4.56 6.06
CA THR A 222 4.20 -4.44 4.61
C THR A 222 4.74 -3.06 4.27
N VAL A 223 5.83 -3.02 3.52
CA VAL A 223 6.34 -1.78 2.93
C VAL A 223 5.71 -1.60 1.56
N LYS A 224 5.07 -0.46 1.34
CA LYS A 224 4.60 0.01 0.03
C LYS A 224 5.56 1.03 -0.52
N ALA A 225 6.46 0.60 -1.42
CA ALA A 225 7.44 1.45 -2.07
C ALA A 225 6.89 1.98 -3.40
N GLN A 226 7.01 3.29 -3.65
CA GLN A 226 6.59 3.93 -4.88
C GLN A 226 7.72 3.93 -5.89
N ILE A 227 7.59 3.11 -6.93
CA ILE A 227 8.56 2.99 -8.03
C ILE A 227 8.09 3.85 -9.21
N SER A 228 9.02 4.56 -9.84
CA SER A 228 8.77 5.32 -11.07
C SER A 228 8.37 4.39 -12.23
N GLU A 229 7.52 4.88 -13.13
CA GLU A 229 7.17 4.19 -14.38
C GLU A 229 8.41 3.81 -15.20
N ALA A 230 9.47 4.62 -15.19
CA ALA A 230 10.72 4.35 -15.90
C ALA A 230 11.47 3.11 -15.38
N ASP A 231 11.26 2.73 -14.11
CA ASP A 231 11.97 1.65 -13.46
C ASP A 231 11.12 0.41 -13.20
N VAL A 232 9.78 0.54 -13.22
CA VAL A 232 8.87 -0.56 -12.92
C VAL A 232 9.07 -1.78 -13.80
N THR A 233 9.44 -1.58 -15.07
CA THR A 233 9.70 -2.66 -16.03
C THR A 233 10.93 -3.51 -15.70
N LYS A 234 11.87 -2.95 -14.93
CA LYS A 234 13.11 -3.61 -14.50
C LYS A 234 12.89 -4.42 -13.21
N VAL A 235 11.88 -4.08 -12.43
CA VAL A 235 11.63 -4.65 -11.09
C VAL A 235 10.70 -5.85 -11.19
N LYS A 236 11.11 -6.98 -10.56
CA LYS A 236 10.36 -8.25 -10.58
C LYS A 236 10.19 -8.79 -9.16
N ALA A 237 9.12 -9.55 -8.95
CA ALA A 237 8.93 -10.29 -7.71
C ALA A 237 10.11 -11.21 -7.41
N GLY A 238 10.46 -11.36 -6.14
CA GLY A 238 11.59 -12.17 -5.68
C GLY A 238 12.93 -11.45 -5.61
N MET A 239 13.05 -10.23 -6.17
CA MET A 239 14.28 -9.45 -6.08
C MET A 239 14.60 -9.08 -4.62
N PRO A 240 15.89 -9.09 -4.23
CA PRO A 240 16.30 -8.65 -2.91
C PRO A 240 16.05 -7.14 -2.76
N VAL A 241 15.55 -6.76 -1.60
CA VAL A 241 15.26 -5.38 -1.25
C VAL A 241 15.73 -5.11 0.16
N TYR A 242 16.25 -3.93 0.41
CA TYR A 242 16.48 -3.44 1.76
C TYR A 242 15.93 -2.02 1.89
N PHE A 243 15.60 -1.64 3.12
CA PHE A 243 15.16 -0.29 3.41
C PHE A 243 15.76 0.21 4.71
N THR A 244 15.77 1.52 4.85
CA THR A 244 16.11 2.23 6.06
C THR A 244 14.96 3.16 6.45
N LEU A 245 14.84 3.48 7.73
CA LEU A 245 13.91 4.48 8.20
C LEU A 245 14.55 5.87 8.06
N ILE A 246 13.76 6.90 7.82
CA ILE A 246 14.27 8.27 7.79
C ILE A 246 14.89 8.66 9.14
N GLY A 247 14.31 8.16 10.24
CA GLY A 247 14.81 8.42 11.59
C GLY A 247 16.00 7.54 12.03
N ASP A 248 16.30 6.48 11.27
CA ASP A 248 17.42 5.56 11.51
C ASP A 248 17.99 5.07 10.17
N PRO A 249 18.87 5.88 9.56
CA PRO A 249 19.45 5.56 8.25
C PRO A 249 20.52 4.46 8.33
N ASP A 250 21.06 4.16 9.51
CA ASP A 250 22.15 3.20 9.70
C ASP A 250 21.65 1.76 9.77
N THR A 251 20.43 1.56 10.27
CA THR A 251 19.82 0.22 10.39
C THR A 251 19.17 -0.19 9.08
N ARG A 252 19.68 -1.28 8.47
CA ARG A 252 19.15 -1.84 7.22
C ARG A 252 18.25 -3.03 7.51
N TYR A 253 17.00 -2.92 7.12
CA TYR A 253 16.03 -4.02 7.13
C TYR A 253 16.03 -4.70 5.77
N GLN A 254 16.17 -6.02 5.75
CA GLN A 254 16.22 -6.79 4.50
C GLN A 254 14.91 -7.51 4.26
N GLY A 255 14.54 -7.63 3.00
CA GLY A 255 13.34 -8.34 2.56
C GLY A 255 13.47 -8.85 1.13
N LYS A 256 12.40 -9.46 0.65
CA LYS A 256 12.25 -9.85 -0.76
C LYS A 256 10.96 -9.27 -1.31
N LEU A 257 11.04 -8.74 -2.50
CA LEU A 257 9.88 -8.17 -3.18
C LEU A 257 8.82 -9.26 -3.39
N ARG A 258 7.62 -9.05 -2.81
CA ARG A 258 6.49 -9.97 -2.95
C ARG A 258 5.81 -9.79 -4.29
N ALA A 259 5.49 -8.55 -4.64
CA ALA A 259 4.77 -8.21 -5.85
C ALA A 259 4.98 -6.74 -6.23
N VAL A 260 4.75 -6.44 -7.51
CA VAL A 260 4.58 -5.07 -8.00
C VAL A 260 3.11 -4.94 -8.43
N GLU A 261 2.41 -3.91 -7.97
CA GLU A 261 1.03 -3.66 -8.38
C GLU A 261 0.96 -3.34 -9.87
N LEU A 262 -0.07 -3.89 -10.53
CA LEU A 262 -0.25 -3.73 -11.99
C LEU A 262 -0.88 -2.38 -12.37
N ALA A 263 -1.47 -1.69 -11.40
CA ALA A 263 -2.12 -0.41 -11.59
C ALA A 263 -1.30 0.72 -10.97
N PRO A 264 -1.27 1.91 -11.60
CA PRO A 264 -0.61 3.07 -11.03
C PRO A 264 -1.33 3.58 -9.76
N THR A 265 -0.60 4.25 -8.90
CA THR A 265 -1.07 4.72 -7.59
C THR A 265 -2.27 5.66 -7.66
N ASN A 266 -2.43 6.39 -8.77
CA ASN A 266 -3.46 7.43 -8.98
C ASN A 266 -4.67 6.94 -9.82
N ILE A 267 -4.81 5.64 -10.07
CA ILE A 267 -5.89 5.11 -10.93
C ILE A 267 -7.30 5.45 -10.41
N ASN A 268 -7.49 5.44 -9.11
CA ASN A 268 -8.78 5.75 -8.48
C ASN A 268 -9.09 7.26 -8.52
N ASP A 269 -8.07 8.11 -8.42
CA ASP A 269 -8.21 9.57 -8.46
C ASP A 269 -8.57 10.03 -9.87
N GLN A 270 -8.00 9.40 -10.90
CA GLN A 270 -8.33 9.66 -12.30
C GLN A 270 -9.78 9.28 -12.64
N ALA A 271 -10.28 8.19 -12.06
CA ALA A 271 -11.67 7.77 -12.24
C ALA A 271 -12.68 8.72 -11.57
N ALA A 272 -12.31 9.36 -10.46
CA ALA A 272 -13.18 10.26 -9.70
C ALA A 272 -13.29 11.68 -10.29
N THR A 273 -12.22 12.18 -10.93
CA THR A 273 -12.18 13.58 -11.40
C THR A 273 -12.42 13.75 -12.90
N GLY A 274 -12.33 12.68 -13.70
CA GLY A 274 -12.51 12.73 -15.15
C GLY A 274 -11.52 13.63 -15.90
N THR A 275 -10.53 14.18 -15.20
CA THR A 275 -9.54 15.10 -15.75
C THR A 275 -8.18 14.41 -15.73
N THR A 276 -7.70 14.02 -16.88
CA THR A 276 -6.30 13.63 -17.07
C THR A 276 -5.45 14.88 -16.91
N THR A 277 -4.93 15.14 -15.70
CA THR A 277 -3.82 16.08 -15.52
C THR A 277 -2.58 15.42 -16.14
N SER A 278 -2.30 15.78 -17.36
CA SER A 278 -1.31 15.15 -18.25
C SER A 278 0.17 15.29 -17.82
N ASN A 279 0.45 15.80 -16.62
CA ASN A 279 1.83 16.04 -16.14
C ASN A 279 2.13 15.48 -14.74
N ALA A 280 1.26 14.66 -14.15
CA ALA A 280 1.59 14.01 -12.88
C ALA A 280 2.51 12.80 -13.13
N ALA A 281 3.60 12.71 -12.38
CA ALA A 281 4.48 11.55 -12.43
C ALA A 281 3.71 10.29 -12.05
N VAL A 282 3.89 9.22 -12.84
CA VAL A 282 3.21 7.94 -12.63
C VAL A 282 4.10 7.03 -11.78
N TYR A 283 3.52 6.49 -10.72
CA TYR A 283 4.19 5.58 -9.80
C TYR A 283 3.40 4.27 -9.67
N TYR A 284 4.11 3.20 -9.37
CA TYR A 284 3.56 1.87 -9.08
C TYR A 284 4.00 1.43 -7.69
N TYR A 285 3.17 0.66 -6.99
CA TYR A 285 3.56 0.13 -5.69
C TYR A 285 4.32 -1.18 -5.84
N ALA A 286 5.50 -1.24 -5.23
CA ALA A 286 6.22 -2.46 -4.94
C ALA A 286 5.99 -2.85 -3.48
N LEU A 287 5.59 -4.09 -3.26
CA LEU A 287 5.16 -4.60 -1.95
C LEU A 287 6.14 -5.66 -1.46
N PHE A 288 6.55 -5.55 -0.22
CA PHE A 288 7.30 -6.60 0.47
C PHE A 288 7.02 -6.59 1.96
N ASP A 289 7.12 -7.76 2.57
CA ASP A 289 6.79 -7.95 3.99
C ASP A 289 8.06 -8.10 4.81
N VAL A 290 8.01 -7.56 6.03
CA VAL A 290 9.13 -7.57 6.98
C VAL A 290 8.61 -7.95 8.36
N PRO A 291 9.23 -8.91 9.06
CA PRO A 291 8.87 -9.25 10.43
C PRO A 291 9.19 -8.09 11.38
N ASN A 292 8.32 -7.87 12.36
CA ASN A 292 8.44 -6.79 13.34
C ASN A 292 8.27 -7.32 14.78
N PRO A 293 9.15 -8.24 15.24
CA PRO A 293 9.00 -8.89 16.54
C PRO A 293 9.06 -7.91 17.72
N ASP A 294 9.84 -6.87 17.60
CA ASP A 294 10.06 -5.87 18.65
C ASP A 294 9.07 -4.69 18.59
N HIS A 295 8.12 -4.70 17.63
CA HIS A 295 7.16 -3.62 17.38
C HIS A 295 7.78 -2.22 17.25
N THR A 296 9.04 -2.15 16.83
CA THR A 296 9.74 -0.89 16.58
C THR A 296 9.26 -0.21 15.30
N LEU A 297 8.87 -0.99 14.31
CA LEU A 297 8.27 -0.49 13.07
C LEU A 297 6.81 -0.14 13.32
N ARG A 298 6.42 1.10 13.03
CA ARG A 298 5.06 1.60 13.23
C ARG A 298 4.38 1.91 11.90
N VAL A 299 3.07 1.83 11.90
CA VAL A 299 2.24 2.19 10.74
C VAL A 299 2.49 3.65 10.35
N ALA A 300 2.50 3.90 9.03
CA ALA A 300 2.72 5.20 8.41
C ALA A 300 4.16 5.76 8.56
N MET A 301 5.14 4.99 9.05
CA MET A 301 6.54 5.39 8.97
C MET A 301 7.01 5.45 7.52
N THR A 302 7.75 6.48 7.16
CA THR A 302 8.36 6.63 5.84
C THR A 302 9.71 5.92 5.79
N THR A 303 9.93 5.21 4.70
CA THR A 303 11.14 4.41 4.46
C THR A 303 11.82 4.82 3.16
N GLN A 304 13.13 4.70 3.13
CA GLN A 304 13.90 4.76 1.90
C GLN A 304 14.22 3.32 1.48
N VAL A 305 13.67 2.91 0.35
CA VAL A 305 13.75 1.54 -0.16
C VAL A 305 14.75 1.47 -1.28
N THR A 306 15.62 0.47 -1.24
CA THR A 306 16.56 0.16 -2.31
C THR A 306 16.29 -1.24 -2.83
N ILE A 307 15.91 -1.35 -4.09
CA ILE A 307 15.66 -2.61 -4.79
C ILE A 307 16.90 -2.96 -5.58
N VAL A 308 17.47 -4.14 -5.37
CA VAL A 308 18.67 -4.60 -6.05
C VAL A 308 18.27 -5.36 -7.32
N LEU A 309 18.52 -4.74 -8.48
CA LEU A 309 18.26 -5.35 -9.79
C LEU A 309 19.28 -6.41 -10.15
N GLY A 310 20.53 -6.20 -9.73
CA GLY A 310 21.63 -7.13 -9.92
C GLY A 310 22.85 -6.70 -9.12
N GLU A 311 23.67 -7.66 -8.75
CA GLU A 311 24.91 -7.46 -7.99
C GLU A 311 26.02 -8.27 -8.63
N ARG A 312 27.20 -7.70 -8.72
CA ARG A 312 28.43 -8.40 -9.10
C ARG A 312 29.52 -8.06 -8.11
N LYS A 313 30.22 -9.10 -7.63
CA LYS A 313 31.24 -8.97 -6.60
C LYS A 313 32.62 -9.01 -7.23
N GLN A 314 33.55 -8.21 -6.68
CA GLN A 314 34.97 -8.20 -7.01
C GLN A 314 35.24 -8.03 -8.51
N VAL A 315 34.47 -7.16 -9.18
CA VAL A 315 34.69 -6.81 -10.58
C VAL A 315 35.54 -5.55 -10.71
N LEU A 316 36.26 -5.42 -11.84
CA LEU A 316 37.00 -4.19 -12.14
C LEU A 316 36.02 -3.05 -12.39
N THR A 317 36.20 -1.94 -11.71
CA THR A 317 35.36 -0.75 -11.82
C THR A 317 36.15 0.50 -12.09
N VAL A 318 35.54 1.42 -12.83
CA VAL A 318 36.05 2.78 -13.05
C VAL A 318 34.92 3.78 -12.78
N PRO A 319 35.23 5.01 -12.34
CA PRO A 319 34.22 6.06 -12.28
C PRO A 319 33.60 6.33 -13.64
N GLN A 320 32.29 6.56 -13.73
CA GLN A 320 31.63 6.91 -14.99
C GLN A 320 32.22 8.17 -15.65
N THR A 321 32.78 9.08 -14.85
CA THR A 321 33.46 10.29 -15.34
C THR A 321 34.77 10.01 -16.07
N ALA A 322 35.29 8.78 -16.03
CA ALA A 322 36.47 8.38 -16.79
C ALA A 322 36.11 7.95 -18.24
N LEU A 323 34.82 7.73 -18.52
CA LEU A 323 34.38 7.33 -19.85
C LEU A 323 34.50 8.50 -20.85
N GLY A 324 35.06 8.21 -21.98
CA GLY A 324 35.13 9.14 -23.10
C GLY A 324 33.98 8.93 -24.10
N LYS A 325 34.30 8.92 -25.38
CA LYS A 325 33.32 8.78 -26.43
C LYS A 325 32.73 7.37 -26.46
N SER A 326 31.38 7.28 -26.58
CA SER A 326 30.70 6.01 -26.83
C SER A 326 30.97 5.56 -28.28
N LEU A 327 31.39 4.30 -28.44
CA LEU A 327 31.68 3.68 -29.74
C LEU A 327 30.57 2.70 -30.15
N GLY A 328 29.69 2.35 -29.25
CA GLY A 328 28.60 1.42 -29.46
C GLY A 328 27.91 1.04 -28.16
N GLU A 329 27.06 0.03 -28.20
CA GLU A 329 26.39 -0.50 -27.01
C GLU A 329 27.42 -1.14 -26.09
N ASN A 330 27.63 -0.53 -24.90
CA ASN A 330 28.60 -0.95 -23.87
C ASN A 330 30.08 -0.87 -24.30
N GLU A 331 30.45 -0.08 -25.31
CA GLU A 331 31.82 0.16 -25.72
C GLU A 331 32.16 1.65 -25.60
N TYR A 332 33.26 1.95 -24.89
CA TYR A 332 33.71 3.33 -24.64
C TYR A 332 35.20 3.46 -24.82
N GLU A 333 35.63 4.68 -25.19
CA GLU A 333 37.01 5.09 -25.11
C GLU A 333 37.36 5.53 -23.70
N VAL A 334 38.52 5.12 -23.19
CA VAL A 334 39.08 5.59 -21.89
C VAL A 334 40.53 5.95 -22.10
N THR A 335 40.95 7.06 -21.52
CA THR A 335 42.36 7.48 -21.53
C THR A 335 43.07 6.91 -20.31
N VAL A 336 44.00 6.00 -20.52
CA VAL A 336 44.85 5.38 -19.51
C VAL A 336 46.10 6.23 -19.37
N ILE A 337 46.52 6.47 -18.11
CA ILE A 337 47.75 7.16 -17.77
C ILE A 337 48.79 6.12 -17.34
N LYS A 338 49.89 6.04 -18.10
CA LYS A 338 51.00 5.17 -17.76
C LYS A 338 51.93 5.78 -16.69
N ASP A 339 52.80 4.96 -16.11
CA ASP A 339 53.75 5.39 -15.07
C ASP A 339 54.71 6.50 -15.51
N ASP A 340 54.89 6.63 -16.85
CA ASP A 340 55.70 7.68 -17.47
C ASP A 340 54.92 8.99 -17.76
N GLU A 341 53.70 9.12 -17.21
CA GLU A 341 52.73 10.21 -17.45
C GLU A 341 52.26 10.35 -18.90
N THR A 342 52.56 9.40 -19.78
CA THR A 342 52.01 9.37 -21.13
C THR A 342 50.56 8.85 -21.06
N THR A 343 49.71 9.39 -21.94
CA THR A 343 48.32 9.00 -22.05
C THR A 343 48.13 8.09 -23.29
N GLU A 344 47.39 7.02 -23.08
CA GLU A 344 46.99 6.09 -24.15
C GLU A 344 45.47 5.94 -24.17
N THR A 345 44.87 6.16 -25.33
CA THR A 345 43.44 5.91 -25.49
C THR A 345 43.19 4.42 -25.78
N ARG A 346 42.36 3.77 -24.98
CA ARG A 346 41.96 2.37 -25.15
C ARG A 346 40.45 2.23 -25.28
N HIS A 347 40.05 1.20 -26.01
CA HIS A 347 38.67 0.80 -26.10
C HIS A 347 38.38 -0.23 -25.03
N ILE A 348 37.35 0.02 -24.27
CA ILE A 348 36.91 -0.87 -23.19
C ILE A 348 35.51 -1.39 -23.45
N LYS A 349 35.24 -2.62 -22.99
CA LYS A 349 33.89 -3.15 -22.88
C LYS A 349 33.41 -3.01 -21.45
N THR A 350 32.24 -2.40 -21.29
CA THR A 350 31.61 -2.16 -20.01
C THR A 350 30.48 -3.15 -19.75
N GLY A 351 30.15 -3.35 -18.48
CA GLY A 351 29.08 -4.22 -18.05
C GLY A 351 28.04 -3.48 -17.22
N MET A 352 27.83 -3.96 -16.00
CA MET A 352 26.91 -3.36 -15.04
C MET A 352 27.35 -1.96 -14.64
N LYS A 353 26.40 -1.06 -14.42
CA LYS A 353 26.68 0.30 -13.95
C LYS A 353 25.80 0.64 -12.75
N ASP A 354 26.34 1.37 -11.81
CA ASP A 354 25.61 2.07 -10.76
C ASP A 354 25.61 3.59 -11.00
N GLU A 355 25.25 4.41 -10.03
CA GLU A 355 25.21 5.88 -10.17
C GLU A 355 26.58 6.54 -10.34
N ILE A 356 27.67 5.91 -9.86
CA ILE A 356 29.00 6.50 -9.77
C ILE A 356 30.01 5.75 -10.62
N ARG A 357 29.90 4.42 -10.69
CA ARG A 357 30.87 3.51 -11.28
C ARG A 357 30.28 2.65 -12.39
N ILE A 358 31.17 2.12 -13.21
CA ILE A 358 30.84 1.16 -14.25
C ILE A 358 31.82 -0.01 -14.23
N GLU A 359 31.29 -1.22 -14.39
CA GLU A 359 32.06 -2.45 -14.53
C GLU A 359 32.84 -2.43 -15.85
N VAL A 360 34.12 -2.80 -15.80
CA VAL A 360 34.95 -3.06 -16.96
C VAL A 360 35.11 -4.54 -17.15
N VAL A 361 34.54 -5.06 -18.24
CA VAL A 361 34.60 -6.48 -18.60
C VAL A 361 35.93 -6.83 -19.25
N SER A 362 36.47 -5.89 -20.09
CA SER A 362 37.76 -6.07 -20.75
C SER A 362 38.36 -4.74 -21.21
N GLY A 363 39.67 -4.68 -21.33
CA GLY A 363 40.41 -3.52 -21.87
C GLY A 363 41.22 -2.74 -20.84
N LEU A 364 41.06 -3.01 -19.53
CA LEU A 364 41.86 -2.42 -18.46
C LEU A 364 42.31 -3.51 -17.47
N ASP A 365 43.48 -3.23 -16.87
CA ASP A 365 44.02 -4.07 -15.80
C ASP A 365 43.88 -3.42 -14.42
N GLU A 366 43.96 -4.22 -13.37
CA GLU A 366 43.87 -3.75 -12.00
C GLU A 366 45.05 -2.82 -11.68
N LYS A 367 44.79 -1.71 -10.97
CA LYS A 367 45.73 -0.66 -10.60
C LYS A 367 46.16 0.31 -11.69
N GLU A 368 45.75 0.11 -12.95
CA GLU A 368 45.93 1.14 -13.96
C GLU A 368 45.25 2.45 -13.53
N GLN A 369 45.74 3.57 -14.03
CA GLN A 369 45.13 4.86 -13.73
C GLN A 369 44.40 5.37 -14.99
N VAL A 370 43.16 5.79 -14.80
CA VAL A 370 42.33 6.38 -15.85
C VAL A 370 42.14 7.86 -15.64
N GLN A 371 42.19 8.63 -16.69
CA GLN A 371 41.96 10.07 -16.66
C GLN A 371 40.46 10.33 -16.46
N LEU A 372 40.12 11.23 -15.53
CA LEU A 372 38.78 11.73 -15.35
C LEU A 372 38.50 12.88 -16.32
N ASN A 373 37.45 12.75 -17.11
CA ASN A 373 37.02 13.80 -18.03
C ASN A 373 36.16 14.81 -17.25
N HIS A 374 36.63 16.06 -17.14
CA HIS A 374 35.82 17.13 -16.58
C HIS A 374 34.79 17.56 -17.61
N GLY A 375 33.55 17.14 -17.39
CA GLY A 375 32.35 17.83 -17.84
C GLY A 375 32.23 18.11 -19.33
N ALA A 376 32.27 17.07 -20.19
CA ALA A 376 31.44 17.09 -21.37
C ALA A 376 30.17 16.28 -21.02
N PRO A 377 28.96 16.86 -21.02
CA PRO A 377 27.77 16.05 -20.95
C PRO A 377 27.84 15.08 -22.14
N ALA A 378 27.58 13.78 -21.90
CA ALA A 378 27.41 12.80 -22.96
C ALA A 378 26.49 13.43 -24.04
N ALA A 379 26.96 13.46 -25.26
CA ALA A 379 26.19 14.03 -26.35
C ALA A 379 24.79 13.42 -26.34
N GLN A 380 23.79 14.26 -26.08
CA GLN A 380 22.41 13.92 -26.39
C GLN A 380 22.38 13.63 -27.88
N ASP A 381 22.05 12.40 -28.24
CA ASP A 381 21.73 12.04 -29.61
C ASP A 381 20.69 13.05 -30.11
N ASP A 382 21.09 13.80 -31.15
CA ASP A 382 20.20 14.64 -31.93
C ASP A 382 19.05 13.76 -32.46
N VAL A 383 17.94 13.77 -31.78
CA VAL A 383 16.69 13.34 -32.37
C VAL A 383 16.32 14.42 -33.38
N ALA A 384 16.69 14.18 -34.63
CA ALA A 384 16.23 14.97 -35.73
C ALA A 384 14.70 15.00 -35.73
N VAL A 385 14.17 16.16 -35.38
CA VAL A 385 12.78 16.51 -35.61
C VAL A 385 12.60 16.59 -37.14
N MET A 386 12.05 15.56 -37.73
CA MET A 386 11.40 15.69 -39.05
C MET A 386 9.96 16.16 -38.79
N LEU A 387 9.68 17.31 -39.38
CA LEU A 387 8.39 17.97 -39.56
C LEU A 387 7.35 17.08 -40.25
#